data_df68b44f81b410c9b0d201afeba11035
#
_entry.id   df68b44f81b410c9b0d201afeba11035
#
_cell.length_a   1.000
_cell.length_b   1.000
_cell.length_c   1.000
_cell.angle_alpha   90.00
_cell.angle_beta   90.00
_cell.angle_gamma   90.00
#
_symmetry.space_group_name_H-M   'P 1'
#
loop_
_entity.id
_entity.type
_entity.pdbx_description
1 polymer ?
#
loop_
_entity_poly.entity_id
_entity_poly.type
_entity_poly.pdbx_seq_one_letter_code
_entity_poly.pdbx_strand_id
1 'polypeptide(L)'
;MRLIVQPNYDLLSEWAANYVAKRINEFAPKEGTPFVLGLPTGSSPLGMYRNLIKLYQEGKVSFRNVVTFNMDEYVGIPEDHPESYHTFMWKNFFSHIDIRPENVNILNGNAEDLAAECARYEEKIKNYGGIMLFLGGIGPDGHIAFNEPGRSLSSRTRKKELTTDTIIANSRFFDNDVNKVPKTALTVGVGTIMDAKEVLIMVNGHNKARALQHAVEEPISHMWTISALQMHQHGIIVADEAACAELKVGTYNYFKDIEKNNLDPKSLL
;
A
#
# COMPACT_ATOMS: atom_id res chain seq x y z
N MET A 1 0.99 -12.97 11.34
CA MET A 1 1.19 -12.54 9.93
C MET A 1 0.96 -13.74 9.01
N ARG A 2 0.30 -13.53 7.88
CA ARG A 2 0.08 -14.53 6.81
C ARG A 2 1.02 -14.23 5.63
N LEU A 3 1.49 -15.25 4.93
CA LEU A 3 2.22 -15.10 3.67
C LEU A 3 1.55 -15.95 2.59
N ILE A 4 0.99 -15.28 1.60
CA ILE A 4 0.32 -15.87 0.45
C ILE A 4 1.30 -15.86 -0.72
N VAL A 5 1.75 -17.03 -1.15
CA VAL A 5 2.71 -17.16 -2.26
C VAL A 5 1.95 -17.46 -3.55
N GLN A 6 2.11 -16.58 -4.53
CA GLN A 6 1.49 -16.70 -5.84
C GLN A 6 2.55 -17.02 -6.92
N PRO A 7 2.24 -17.78 -7.95
CA PRO A 7 3.20 -18.14 -9.00
C PRO A 7 3.82 -16.95 -9.73
N ASN A 8 3.06 -15.86 -9.88
CA ASN A 8 3.47 -14.69 -10.65
C ASN A 8 2.71 -13.43 -10.24
N TYR A 9 3.12 -12.29 -10.81
CA TYR A 9 2.52 -10.98 -10.55
C TYR A 9 1.02 -10.89 -10.91
N ASP A 10 0.58 -11.57 -11.96
CA ASP A 10 -0.83 -11.51 -12.39
C ASP A 10 -1.74 -12.17 -11.36
N LEU A 11 -1.37 -13.36 -10.87
CA LEU A 11 -2.12 -14.06 -9.83
C LEU A 11 -2.03 -13.37 -8.46
N LEU A 12 -0.88 -12.78 -8.13
CA LEU A 12 -0.72 -11.91 -6.96
C LEU A 12 -1.69 -10.74 -7.02
N SER A 13 -1.77 -10.09 -8.18
CA SER A 13 -2.64 -8.93 -8.40
C SER A 13 -4.13 -9.31 -8.35
N GLU A 14 -4.50 -10.45 -8.93
CA GLU A 14 -5.86 -10.99 -8.85
C GLU A 14 -6.24 -11.36 -7.42
N TRP A 15 -5.34 -12.02 -6.68
CA TRP A 15 -5.58 -12.38 -5.29
C TRP A 15 -5.81 -11.13 -4.42
N ALA A 16 -4.94 -10.13 -4.56
CA ALA A 16 -5.07 -8.89 -3.79
C ALA A 16 -6.37 -8.15 -4.11
N ALA A 17 -6.75 -8.06 -5.38
CA ALA A 17 -8.00 -7.42 -5.80
C ALA A 17 -9.23 -8.16 -5.27
N ASN A 18 -9.25 -9.50 -5.37
CA ASN A 18 -10.35 -10.31 -4.87
C ASN A 18 -10.47 -10.22 -3.36
N TYR A 19 -9.34 -10.16 -2.64
CA TYR A 19 -9.34 -9.95 -1.20
C TYR A 19 -9.96 -8.59 -0.82
N VAL A 20 -9.57 -7.51 -1.50
CA VAL A 20 -10.15 -6.17 -1.27
C VAL A 20 -11.66 -6.19 -1.53
N ALA A 21 -12.09 -6.73 -2.67
CA ALA A 21 -13.51 -6.82 -3.02
C ALA A 21 -14.30 -7.64 -1.99
N LYS A 22 -13.75 -8.79 -1.55
CA LYS A 22 -14.32 -9.60 -0.47
C LYS A 22 -14.52 -8.78 0.80
N ARG A 23 -13.48 -8.06 1.26
CA ARG A 23 -13.55 -7.28 2.51
C ARG A 23 -14.57 -6.16 2.43
N ILE A 24 -14.65 -5.45 1.28
CA ILE A 24 -15.68 -4.43 1.05
C ILE A 24 -17.08 -5.06 1.10
N ASN A 25 -17.30 -6.18 0.40
CA ASN A 25 -18.60 -6.83 0.31
C ASN A 25 -19.05 -7.42 1.67
N GLU A 26 -18.14 -8.04 2.42
CA GLU A 26 -18.43 -8.56 3.77
C GLU A 26 -18.78 -7.44 4.76
N PHE A 27 -18.14 -6.29 4.66
CA PHE A 27 -18.45 -5.11 5.48
C PHE A 27 -19.82 -4.49 5.09
N ALA A 28 -20.21 -4.62 3.82
CA ALA A 28 -21.44 -4.08 3.27
C ALA A 28 -21.59 -2.56 3.54
N PRO A 29 -20.68 -1.71 3.01
CA PRO A 29 -20.66 -0.29 3.32
C PRO A 29 -21.93 0.42 2.83
N LYS A 30 -22.39 1.39 3.62
CA LYS A 30 -23.55 2.21 3.33
C LYS A 30 -23.29 3.67 3.68
N GLU A 31 -24.21 4.54 3.29
CA GLU A 31 -24.14 5.96 3.68
C GLU A 31 -24.06 6.09 5.21
N GLY A 32 -23.11 6.91 5.69
CA GLY A 32 -22.83 7.08 7.12
C GLY A 32 -21.97 5.99 7.75
N THR A 33 -21.73 4.86 7.07
CA THR A 33 -20.85 3.78 7.55
C THR A 33 -19.97 3.29 6.38
N PRO A 34 -18.97 4.08 5.95
CA PRO A 34 -18.12 3.74 4.82
C PRO A 34 -17.10 2.65 5.17
N PHE A 35 -16.65 1.90 4.16
CA PHE A 35 -15.43 1.11 4.26
C PHE A 35 -14.22 2.00 4.04
N VAL A 36 -13.30 2.07 5.00
CA VAL A 36 -12.12 2.95 4.93
C VAL A 36 -10.92 2.16 4.45
N LEU A 37 -10.38 2.56 3.30
CA LEU A 37 -9.34 1.84 2.55
C LEU A 37 -8.08 2.68 2.41
N GLY A 38 -6.95 2.18 2.89
CA GLY A 38 -5.62 2.77 2.65
C GLY A 38 -5.04 2.28 1.32
N LEU A 39 -4.47 3.18 0.51
CA LEU A 39 -4.02 2.87 -0.85
C LEU A 39 -2.58 3.32 -1.13
N PRO A 40 -1.76 2.48 -1.77
CA PRO A 40 -0.43 2.82 -2.26
C PRO A 40 -0.46 3.35 -3.70
N THR A 41 0.63 4.01 -4.10
CA THR A 41 0.98 4.25 -5.51
C THR A 41 2.14 3.36 -5.96
N GLY A 42 2.68 3.61 -7.13
CA GLY A 42 3.81 2.86 -7.69
C GLY A 42 3.41 1.69 -8.59
N SER A 43 4.38 0.90 -8.99
CA SER A 43 4.17 -0.16 -10.00
C SER A 43 3.50 -1.42 -9.43
N SER A 44 3.75 -1.77 -8.18
CA SER A 44 3.24 -3.01 -7.57
C SER A 44 1.69 -3.08 -7.53
N PRO A 45 0.94 -2.01 -7.18
CA PRO A 45 -0.51 -2.09 -7.09
C PRO A 45 -1.25 -1.98 -8.43
N LEU A 46 -0.58 -1.64 -9.53
CA LEU A 46 -1.26 -1.43 -10.83
C LEU A 46 -2.08 -2.64 -11.31
N GLY A 47 -1.54 -3.84 -11.15
CA GLY A 47 -2.26 -5.06 -11.49
C GLY A 47 -3.51 -5.26 -10.65
N MET A 48 -3.42 -4.99 -9.35
CA MET A 48 -4.56 -5.02 -8.44
C MET A 48 -5.62 -3.98 -8.84
N TYR A 49 -5.23 -2.74 -9.15
CA TYR A 49 -6.19 -1.71 -9.58
C TYR A 49 -6.92 -2.11 -10.87
N ARG A 50 -6.22 -2.66 -11.86
CA ARG A 50 -6.86 -3.19 -13.09
C ARG A 50 -7.89 -4.29 -12.78
N ASN A 51 -7.57 -5.21 -11.87
CA ASN A 51 -8.49 -6.25 -11.46
C ASN A 51 -9.69 -5.71 -10.67
N LEU A 52 -9.50 -4.74 -9.78
CA LEU A 52 -10.58 -4.07 -9.06
C LEU A 52 -11.53 -3.32 -10.00
N ILE A 53 -10.99 -2.63 -11.02
CA ILE A 53 -11.79 -1.97 -12.06
C ILE A 53 -12.64 -3.02 -12.81
N LYS A 54 -12.05 -4.16 -13.17
CA LYS A 54 -12.77 -5.26 -13.82
C LYS A 54 -13.89 -5.80 -12.92
N LEU A 55 -13.62 -6.05 -11.65
CA LEU A 55 -14.63 -6.51 -10.69
C LEU A 55 -15.77 -5.49 -10.52
N TYR A 56 -15.46 -4.19 -10.52
CA TYR A 56 -16.47 -3.14 -10.51
C TYR A 56 -17.32 -3.17 -11.80
N GLN A 57 -16.70 -3.28 -12.98
CA GLN A 57 -17.41 -3.36 -14.27
C GLN A 57 -18.30 -4.60 -14.37
N GLU A 58 -17.90 -5.69 -13.73
CA GLU A 58 -18.70 -6.94 -13.63
C GLU A 58 -19.80 -6.86 -12.54
N GLY A 59 -19.93 -5.73 -11.84
CA GLY A 59 -20.91 -5.55 -10.77
C GLY A 59 -20.62 -6.35 -9.49
N LYS A 60 -19.38 -6.85 -9.32
CA LYS A 60 -18.98 -7.68 -8.17
C LYS A 60 -18.56 -6.86 -6.94
N VAL A 61 -18.24 -5.59 -7.12
CA VAL A 61 -17.89 -4.65 -6.04
C VAL A 61 -18.31 -3.24 -6.41
N SER A 62 -18.70 -2.43 -5.43
CA SER A 62 -18.96 -0.99 -5.59
C SER A 62 -18.08 -0.21 -4.61
N PHE A 63 -17.56 0.92 -5.08
CA PHE A 63 -16.76 1.84 -4.28
C PHE A 63 -17.54 3.09 -3.84
N ARG A 64 -18.83 3.17 -4.14
CA ARG A 64 -19.66 4.34 -3.87
C ARG A 64 -19.65 4.77 -2.39
N ASN A 65 -19.59 3.80 -1.47
CA ASN A 65 -19.51 4.04 -0.03
C ASN A 65 -18.14 3.62 0.57
N VAL A 66 -17.10 3.69 -0.24
CA VAL A 66 -15.71 3.52 0.20
C VAL A 66 -15.10 4.91 0.38
N VAL A 67 -14.32 5.09 1.44
CA VAL A 67 -13.49 6.28 1.68
C VAL A 67 -12.04 5.83 1.58
N THR A 68 -11.22 6.55 0.83
CA THR A 68 -9.81 6.18 0.63
C THR A 68 -8.85 7.17 1.26
N PHE A 69 -7.69 6.66 1.70
CA PHE A 69 -6.56 7.43 2.19
C PHE A 69 -5.28 6.92 1.52
N ASN A 70 -4.61 7.77 0.72
CA ASN A 70 -3.33 7.42 0.13
C ASN A 70 -2.19 7.51 1.14
N MET A 71 -1.13 6.71 0.93
CA MET A 71 0.01 6.62 1.84
C MET A 71 0.85 7.90 1.88
N ASP A 72 0.99 8.57 0.74
CA ASP A 72 1.97 9.63 0.55
C ASP A 72 1.62 10.54 -0.64
N GLU A 73 2.31 11.67 -0.71
CA GLU A 73 2.34 12.58 -1.85
C GLU A 73 3.64 13.38 -1.81
N TYR A 74 4.15 13.74 -2.98
CA TYR A 74 5.29 14.62 -3.13
C TYR A 74 4.98 16.05 -2.66
N VAL A 75 5.99 16.70 -2.08
CA VAL A 75 5.92 18.13 -1.72
C VAL A 75 6.43 18.98 -2.87
N GLY A 76 5.67 20.03 -3.21
CA GLY A 76 6.11 21.09 -4.11
C GLY A 76 5.92 20.82 -5.61
N ILE A 77 5.20 19.75 -5.98
CA ILE A 77 4.78 19.57 -7.37
C ILE A 77 3.28 19.90 -7.51
N PRO A 78 2.83 20.44 -8.66
CA PRO A 78 1.42 20.67 -8.90
C PRO A 78 0.60 19.38 -8.78
N GLU A 79 -0.64 19.49 -8.30
CA GLU A 79 -1.55 18.35 -8.15
C GLU A 79 -1.82 17.65 -9.49
N ASP A 80 -1.93 18.44 -10.58
CA ASP A 80 -2.12 17.98 -11.97
C ASP A 80 -0.82 17.56 -12.67
N HIS A 81 0.32 17.61 -11.98
CA HIS A 81 1.58 17.12 -12.54
C HIS A 81 1.45 15.63 -12.89
N PRO A 82 1.94 15.18 -14.06
CA PRO A 82 1.82 13.78 -14.49
C PRO A 82 2.31 12.74 -13.46
N GLU A 83 3.30 13.11 -12.67
CA GLU A 83 3.93 12.24 -11.68
C GLU A 83 3.49 12.53 -10.24
N SER A 84 2.50 13.41 -10.01
CA SER A 84 1.86 13.50 -8.70
C SER A 84 1.11 12.22 -8.39
N TYR A 85 1.04 11.84 -7.11
CA TYR A 85 0.26 10.66 -6.72
C TYR A 85 -1.24 10.91 -6.86
N HIS A 86 -1.69 12.16 -6.78
CA HIS A 86 -3.04 12.55 -7.15
C HIS A 86 -3.35 12.15 -8.60
N THR A 87 -2.56 12.60 -9.57
CA THR A 87 -2.73 12.25 -10.99
C THR A 87 -2.62 10.74 -11.20
N PHE A 88 -1.65 10.08 -10.56
CA PHE A 88 -1.51 8.63 -10.64
C PHE A 88 -2.78 7.89 -10.24
N MET A 89 -3.39 8.25 -9.11
CA MET A 89 -4.57 7.56 -8.59
C MET A 89 -5.82 7.81 -9.45
N TRP A 90 -6.03 9.04 -9.92
CA TRP A 90 -7.14 9.33 -10.80
C TRP A 90 -6.99 8.63 -12.15
N LYS A 91 -5.80 8.67 -12.75
CA LYS A 91 -5.53 8.02 -14.04
C LYS A 91 -5.67 6.50 -14.00
N ASN A 92 -5.21 5.85 -12.92
CA ASN A 92 -5.09 4.39 -12.87
C ASN A 92 -6.22 3.70 -12.10
N PHE A 93 -7.05 4.44 -11.33
CA PHE A 93 -8.06 3.81 -10.51
C PHE A 93 -9.34 4.64 -10.36
N PHE A 94 -9.31 5.83 -9.74
CA PHE A 94 -10.53 6.51 -9.29
C PHE A 94 -11.48 6.90 -10.42
N SER A 95 -10.98 7.34 -11.58
CA SER A 95 -11.83 7.71 -12.72
C SER A 95 -12.51 6.52 -13.41
N HIS A 96 -12.18 5.29 -13.03
CA HIS A 96 -12.71 4.07 -13.62
C HIS A 96 -13.74 3.33 -12.74
N ILE A 97 -14.06 3.87 -11.57
CA ILE A 97 -14.96 3.26 -10.57
C ILE A 97 -15.99 4.28 -10.06
N ASP A 98 -16.97 3.84 -9.29
CA ASP A 98 -18.06 4.68 -8.77
C ASP A 98 -17.74 5.40 -7.45
N ILE A 99 -16.46 5.57 -7.11
CA ILE A 99 -16.08 6.31 -5.91
C ILE A 99 -16.51 7.78 -6.00
N ARG A 100 -17.03 8.33 -4.91
CA ARG A 100 -17.37 9.75 -4.84
C ARG A 100 -16.08 10.56 -4.63
N PRO A 101 -15.85 11.64 -5.40
CA PRO A 101 -14.63 12.46 -5.26
C PRO A 101 -14.37 12.96 -3.85
N GLU A 102 -15.42 13.32 -3.10
CA GLU A 102 -15.32 13.77 -1.71
C GLU A 102 -14.85 12.69 -0.73
N ASN A 103 -14.91 11.43 -1.13
CA ASN A 103 -14.41 10.29 -0.36
C ASN A 103 -12.93 9.96 -0.61
N VAL A 104 -12.31 10.61 -1.59
CA VAL A 104 -10.89 10.44 -1.89
C VAL A 104 -10.06 11.37 -1.03
N ASN A 105 -9.09 10.83 -0.30
CA ASN A 105 -8.17 11.60 0.52
C ASN A 105 -6.72 11.33 0.09
N ILE A 106 -6.07 12.38 -0.36
CA ILE A 106 -4.64 12.41 -0.69
C ILE A 106 -4.02 13.58 0.07
N LEU A 107 -2.82 13.40 0.61
CA LEU A 107 -2.09 14.45 1.30
C LEU A 107 -1.80 15.63 0.35
N ASN A 108 -2.02 16.86 0.82
CA ASN A 108 -1.73 18.06 0.03
C ASN A 108 -0.27 18.49 0.22
N GLY A 109 0.61 18.10 -0.69
CA GLY A 109 2.03 18.48 -0.70
C GLY A 109 2.30 19.97 -0.96
N ASN A 110 1.26 20.76 -1.27
CA ASN A 110 1.32 22.20 -1.51
C ASN A 110 0.61 23.03 -0.42
N ALA A 111 0.28 22.42 0.73
CA ALA A 111 -0.31 23.14 1.85
C ALA A 111 0.69 24.18 2.41
N GLU A 112 0.19 25.35 2.83
CA GLU A 112 1.01 26.41 3.46
C GLU A 112 1.69 25.91 4.72
N ASP A 113 0.99 25.13 5.55
CA ASP A 113 1.53 24.46 6.73
C ASP A 113 1.43 22.94 6.54
N LEU A 114 2.56 22.33 6.19
CA LEU A 114 2.65 20.88 5.97
C LEU A 114 2.49 20.07 7.27
N ALA A 115 2.82 20.63 8.41
CA ALA A 115 2.64 19.97 9.70
C ALA A 115 1.14 19.94 10.07
N ALA A 116 0.43 21.05 9.88
CA ALA A 116 -1.02 21.12 10.05
C ALA A 116 -1.75 20.17 9.08
N GLU A 117 -1.30 20.07 7.83
CA GLU A 117 -1.86 19.11 6.86
C GLU A 117 -1.71 17.65 7.33
N CYS A 118 -0.53 17.29 7.82
CA CYS A 118 -0.29 15.95 8.37
C CYS A 118 -1.19 15.67 9.59
N ALA A 119 -1.33 16.63 10.50
CA ALA A 119 -2.20 16.50 11.66
C ALA A 119 -3.68 16.37 11.26
N ARG A 120 -4.13 17.19 10.28
CA ARG A 120 -5.49 17.12 9.71
C ARG A 120 -5.77 15.74 9.10
N TYR A 121 -4.78 15.17 8.40
CA TYR A 121 -4.89 13.86 7.77
C TYR A 121 -5.08 12.75 8.80
N GLU A 122 -4.27 12.73 9.86
CA GLU A 122 -4.41 11.79 10.98
C GLU A 122 -5.76 11.94 11.69
N GLU A 123 -6.19 13.18 11.95
CA GLU A 123 -7.49 13.43 12.59
C GLU A 123 -8.65 12.96 11.70
N LYS A 124 -8.55 13.16 10.38
CA LYS A 124 -9.58 12.67 9.45
C LYS A 124 -9.67 11.15 9.44
N ILE A 125 -8.53 10.44 9.46
CA ILE A 125 -8.49 8.98 9.60
C ILE A 125 -9.19 8.56 10.89
N LYS A 126 -8.87 9.20 12.01
CA LYS A 126 -9.46 8.91 13.31
C LYS A 126 -10.98 9.16 13.33
N ASN A 127 -11.45 10.24 12.70
CA ASN A 127 -12.88 10.59 12.64
C ASN A 127 -13.71 9.57 11.84
N TYR A 128 -13.09 8.84 10.91
CA TYR A 128 -13.70 7.69 10.24
C TYR A 128 -13.63 6.39 11.05
N GLY A 129 -13.06 6.42 12.26
CA GLY A 129 -12.89 5.22 13.11
C GLY A 129 -11.64 4.40 12.75
N GLY A 130 -10.70 4.96 12.00
CA GLY A 130 -9.49 4.30 11.52
C GLY A 130 -9.66 3.61 10.16
N ILE A 131 -8.58 3.08 9.64
CA ILE A 131 -8.56 2.39 8.36
C ILE A 131 -8.92 0.91 8.56
N MET A 132 -9.85 0.39 7.76
CA MET A 132 -10.29 -0.99 7.82
C MET A 132 -9.27 -1.93 7.18
N LEU A 133 -8.75 -1.57 6.00
CA LEU A 133 -7.71 -2.31 5.28
C LEU A 133 -6.70 -1.33 4.72
N PHE A 134 -5.43 -1.45 5.10
CA PHE A 134 -4.35 -0.67 4.53
C PHE A 134 -3.57 -1.52 3.53
N LEU A 135 -3.55 -1.10 2.28
CA LEU A 135 -2.77 -1.75 1.21
C LEU A 135 -1.42 -1.06 1.07
N GLY A 136 -0.38 -1.83 0.80
CA GLY A 136 0.96 -1.30 0.59
C GLY A 136 1.83 -2.17 -0.30
N GLY A 137 3.00 -1.64 -0.63
CA GLY A 137 4.13 -2.37 -1.18
C GLY A 137 5.35 -2.13 -0.31
N ILE A 138 6.50 -2.68 -0.70
CA ILE A 138 7.78 -2.44 -0.03
C ILE A 138 8.85 -1.95 -1.00
N GLY A 139 9.78 -1.14 -0.49
CA GLY A 139 11.04 -0.84 -1.18
C GLY A 139 11.99 -2.04 -1.19
N PRO A 140 13.04 -2.03 -2.03
CA PRO A 140 14.09 -3.05 -1.99
C PRO A 140 14.86 -3.07 -0.66
N ASP A 141 14.88 -1.97 0.06
CA ASP A 141 15.44 -1.78 1.40
C ASP A 141 14.42 -2.06 2.52
N GLY A 142 13.24 -2.59 2.19
CA GLY A 142 12.19 -2.97 3.13
C GLY A 142 11.42 -1.80 3.73
N HIS A 143 11.46 -0.60 3.13
CA HIS A 143 10.61 0.49 3.57
C HIS A 143 9.15 0.27 3.19
N ILE A 144 8.24 0.71 4.07
CA ILE A 144 6.80 0.82 3.80
C ILE A 144 6.41 2.29 3.76
N ALA A 145 5.65 2.74 2.73
CA ALA A 145 5.49 4.14 2.40
C ALA A 145 6.89 4.82 2.29
N PHE A 146 7.07 6.09 2.62
CA PHE A 146 8.41 6.69 2.70
C PHE A 146 9.05 6.57 4.10
N ASN A 147 8.79 5.46 4.81
CA ASN A 147 9.45 5.15 6.08
C ASN A 147 10.72 4.33 5.85
N GLU A 148 11.74 5.00 5.37
CA GLU A 148 13.05 4.44 5.04
C GLU A 148 13.79 3.87 6.27
N PRO A 149 14.86 3.07 6.09
CA PRO A 149 15.62 2.47 7.19
C PRO A 149 16.01 3.47 8.29
N GLY A 150 15.98 3.02 9.54
CA GLY A 150 16.30 3.84 10.71
C GLY A 150 15.12 4.68 11.23
N ARG A 151 13.93 4.54 10.68
CA ARG A 151 12.75 5.32 11.13
C ARG A 151 11.99 4.61 12.24
N SER A 152 11.39 5.41 13.13
CA SER A 152 10.60 4.88 14.25
C SER A 152 9.43 4.04 13.74
N LEU A 153 9.27 2.85 14.32
CA LEU A 153 8.15 1.95 14.03
C LEU A 153 6.81 2.45 14.61
N SER A 154 6.84 3.47 15.47
CA SER A 154 5.65 4.17 15.99
C SER A 154 5.41 5.54 15.35
N SER A 155 6.10 5.84 14.22
CA SER A 155 5.98 7.14 13.54
C SER A 155 4.56 7.39 13.03
N ARG A 156 4.20 8.68 12.96
CA ARG A 156 2.92 9.18 12.43
C ARG A 156 3.14 9.91 11.10
N THR A 157 2.06 10.37 10.50
CA THR A 157 2.08 11.14 9.25
C THR A 157 2.92 12.41 9.42
N ARG A 158 3.84 12.63 8.49
CA ARG A 158 4.80 13.75 8.56
C ARG A 158 5.47 14.05 7.21
N LYS A 159 6.10 15.22 7.13
CA LYS A 159 7.04 15.57 6.06
C LYS A 159 8.33 14.75 6.22
N LYS A 160 8.85 14.25 5.11
CA LYS A 160 10.10 13.48 5.01
C LYS A 160 10.97 13.98 3.87
N GLU A 161 12.27 14.06 4.13
CA GLU A 161 13.27 14.14 3.07
C GLU A 161 13.53 12.73 2.54
N LEU A 162 13.53 12.59 1.21
CA LEU A 162 13.80 11.33 0.53
C LEU A 162 15.30 11.05 0.49
N THR A 163 15.70 9.80 0.69
CA THR A 163 17.09 9.39 0.54
C THR A 163 17.54 9.47 -0.91
N THR A 164 18.84 9.56 -1.12
CA THR A 164 19.44 9.55 -2.47
C THR A 164 19.02 8.32 -3.25
N ASP A 165 18.98 7.14 -2.62
CA ASP A 165 18.57 5.89 -3.26
C ASP A 165 17.10 5.93 -3.70
N THR A 166 16.21 6.49 -2.88
CA THR A 166 14.80 6.69 -3.24
C THR A 166 14.66 7.67 -4.41
N ILE A 167 15.42 8.77 -4.41
CA ILE A 167 15.41 9.76 -5.50
C ILE A 167 15.91 9.10 -6.80
N ILE A 168 17.00 8.33 -6.76
CA ILE A 168 17.52 7.60 -7.91
C ILE A 168 16.48 6.59 -8.41
N ALA A 169 15.89 5.79 -7.53
CA ALA A 169 14.89 4.81 -7.89
C ALA A 169 13.65 5.44 -8.54
N ASN A 170 13.24 6.62 -8.08
CA ASN A 170 12.07 7.33 -8.60
C ASN A 170 12.37 8.14 -9.86
N SER A 171 13.64 8.42 -10.19
CA SER A 171 14.02 9.19 -11.39
C SER A 171 13.45 8.58 -12.69
N ARG A 172 13.23 7.27 -12.72
CA ARG A 172 12.59 6.57 -13.86
C ARG A 172 11.20 7.12 -14.22
N PHE A 173 10.52 7.77 -13.28
CA PHE A 173 9.24 8.43 -13.50
C PHE A 173 9.40 9.90 -13.90
N PHE A 174 10.62 10.45 -13.84
CA PHE A 174 10.96 11.84 -14.12
C PHE A 174 12.04 11.92 -15.23
N ASP A 175 11.80 11.26 -16.35
CA ASP A 175 12.68 11.22 -17.54
C ASP A 175 14.12 10.71 -17.22
N ASN A 176 14.29 9.90 -16.19
CA ASN A 176 15.57 9.47 -15.61
C ASN A 176 16.45 10.64 -15.10
N ASP A 177 15.85 11.79 -14.78
CA ASP A 177 16.55 12.96 -14.24
C ASP A 177 16.31 13.07 -12.73
N VAL A 178 17.33 12.77 -11.94
CA VAL A 178 17.31 12.87 -10.46
C VAL A 178 17.04 14.30 -9.95
N ASN A 179 17.30 15.32 -10.78
CA ASN A 179 17.06 16.71 -10.39
C ASN A 179 15.59 17.10 -10.47
N LYS A 180 14.81 16.41 -11.31
CA LYS A 180 13.37 16.61 -11.45
C LYS A 180 12.58 15.93 -10.32
N VAL A 181 13.14 14.93 -9.66
CA VAL A 181 12.48 14.22 -8.56
C VAL A 181 12.34 15.14 -7.36
N PRO A 182 11.13 15.32 -6.78
CA PRO A 182 10.97 16.05 -5.53
C PRO A 182 11.85 15.49 -4.42
N LYS A 183 12.43 16.36 -3.62
CA LYS A 183 13.35 15.97 -2.53
C LYS A 183 12.62 15.61 -1.23
N THR A 184 11.36 15.99 -1.13
CA THR A 184 10.53 15.81 0.06
C THR A 184 9.15 15.26 -0.30
N ALA A 185 8.57 14.50 0.64
CA ALA A 185 7.21 13.99 0.54
C ALA A 185 6.49 14.11 1.89
N LEU A 186 5.16 14.12 1.87
CA LEU A 186 4.33 13.81 3.02
C LEU A 186 4.04 12.32 2.99
N THR A 187 4.16 11.65 4.12
CA THR A 187 3.95 10.19 4.20
C THR A 187 3.32 9.79 5.53
N VAL A 188 2.40 8.82 5.47
CA VAL A 188 1.91 8.17 6.69
C VAL A 188 3.06 7.47 7.41
N GLY A 189 2.99 7.45 8.73
CA GLY A 189 3.98 6.75 9.55
C GLY A 189 3.74 5.24 9.59
N VAL A 190 4.74 4.49 10.05
CA VAL A 190 4.59 3.05 10.31
C VAL A 190 3.48 2.80 11.33
N GLY A 191 3.44 3.58 12.43
CA GLY A 191 2.38 3.50 13.43
C GLY A 191 1.00 3.77 12.85
N THR A 192 0.86 4.73 11.92
CA THR A 192 -0.41 5.01 11.25
C THR A 192 -0.91 3.80 10.44
N ILE A 193 0.00 3.12 9.72
CA ILE A 193 -0.33 1.90 8.98
C ILE A 193 -0.70 0.76 9.92
N MET A 194 0.09 0.59 11.00
CA MET A 194 -0.12 -0.48 11.98
C MET A 194 -1.40 -0.34 12.81
N ASP A 195 -1.98 0.86 12.88
CA ASP A 195 -3.29 1.10 13.53
C ASP A 195 -4.48 0.60 12.70
N ALA A 196 -4.29 0.27 11.42
CA ALA A 196 -5.34 -0.28 10.58
C ALA A 196 -5.86 -1.62 11.15
N LYS A 197 -7.12 -1.96 10.84
CA LYS A 197 -7.69 -3.26 11.29
C LYS A 197 -7.02 -4.44 10.59
N GLU A 198 -6.68 -4.25 9.31
CA GLU A 198 -5.94 -5.20 8.50
C GLU A 198 -4.89 -4.46 7.67
N VAL A 199 -3.76 -5.10 7.42
CA VAL A 199 -2.70 -4.60 6.53
C VAL A 199 -2.37 -5.67 5.52
N LEU A 200 -2.41 -5.33 4.23
CA LEU A 200 -2.03 -6.21 3.13
C LEU A 200 -0.91 -5.59 2.31
N ILE A 201 0.22 -6.26 2.26
CA ILE A 201 1.42 -5.81 1.55
C ILE A 201 1.66 -6.70 0.33
N MET A 202 1.77 -6.07 -0.83
CA MET A 202 2.08 -6.72 -2.11
C MET A 202 3.58 -6.67 -2.36
N VAL A 203 4.18 -7.82 -2.63
CA VAL A 203 5.63 -7.94 -2.85
C VAL A 203 5.89 -8.75 -4.12
N ASN A 204 6.40 -8.10 -5.16
CA ASN A 204 6.65 -8.76 -6.44
C ASN A 204 8.05 -8.49 -6.98
N GLY A 205 8.62 -9.52 -7.58
CA GLY A 205 9.90 -9.47 -8.27
C GLY A 205 11.11 -9.76 -7.38
N HIS A 206 12.14 -10.30 -8.00
CA HIS A 206 13.36 -10.76 -7.32
C HIS A 206 14.11 -9.64 -6.56
N ASN A 207 14.01 -8.39 -7.02
CA ASN A 207 14.62 -7.24 -6.34
C ASN A 207 14.02 -6.93 -4.96
N LYS A 208 12.91 -7.60 -4.59
CA LYS A 208 12.28 -7.51 -3.26
C LYS A 208 12.57 -8.73 -2.37
N ALA A 209 13.28 -9.74 -2.88
CA ALA A 209 13.47 -11.00 -2.18
C ALA A 209 14.16 -10.82 -0.81
N ARG A 210 15.20 -10.00 -0.74
CA ARG A 210 15.88 -9.70 0.51
C ARG A 210 14.97 -8.96 1.51
N ALA A 211 14.21 -7.98 1.03
CA ALA A 211 13.28 -7.25 1.88
C ALA A 211 12.17 -8.16 2.43
N LEU A 212 11.66 -9.08 1.62
CA LEU A 212 10.69 -10.08 2.05
C LEU A 212 11.28 -11.03 3.10
N GLN A 213 12.51 -11.50 2.91
CA GLN A 213 13.21 -12.36 3.86
C GLN A 213 13.31 -11.67 5.23
N HIS A 214 13.75 -10.40 5.27
CA HIS A 214 13.80 -9.62 6.51
C HIS A 214 12.41 -9.38 7.13
N ALA A 215 11.38 -9.20 6.31
CA ALA A 215 10.01 -9.01 6.80
C ALA A 215 9.44 -10.25 7.49
N VAL A 216 9.83 -11.46 7.03
CA VAL A 216 9.21 -12.73 7.44
C VAL A 216 10.05 -13.48 8.45
N GLU A 217 11.38 -13.53 8.28
CA GLU A 217 12.27 -14.44 9.01
C GLU A 217 13.13 -13.77 10.06
N GLU A 218 13.44 -12.48 9.89
CA GLU A 218 14.37 -11.78 10.77
C GLU A 218 13.65 -11.07 11.92
N PRO A 219 14.37 -10.71 13.00
CA PRO A 219 13.80 -9.92 14.09
C PRO A 219 13.24 -8.59 13.62
N ILE A 220 12.25 -8.06 14.35
CA ILE A 220 11.70 -6.73 14.11
C ILE A 220 12.80 -5.69 14.27
N SER A 221 13.00 -4.88 13.23
CA SER A 221 14.03 -3.86 13.18
C SER A 221 13.55 -2.63 12.43
N HIS A 222 13.85 -1.46 12.97
CA HIS A 222 13.61 -0.19 12.27
C HIS A 222 14.48 -0.02 11.01
N MET A 223 15.50 -0.85 10.82
CA MET A 223 16.28 -0.89 9.57
C MET A 223 15.51 -1.54 8.41
N TRP A 224 14.47 -2.29 8.74
CA TRP A 224 13.52 -2.92 7.81
C TRP A 224 12.12 -2.61 8.31
N THR A 225 11.59 -1.42 7.99
CA THR A 225 10.35 -0.93 8.63
C THR A 225 9.13 -1.81 8.36
N ILE A 226 9.14 -2.55 7.25
CA ILE A 226 8.14 -3.60 6.96
C ILE A 226 8.10 -4.70 8.05
N SER A 227 9.21 -4.95 8.76
CA SER A 227 9.27 -5.98 9.79
C SER A 227 8.30 -5.71 10.95
N ALA A 228 7.84 -4.47 11.13
CA ALA A 228 6.79 -4.11 12.08
C ALA A 228 5.49 -4.92 11.86
N LEU A 229 5.24 -5.37 10.62
CA LEU A 229 4.05 -6.17 10.28
C LEU A 229 3.97 -7.49 11.08
N GLN A 230 5.09 -7.99 11.59
CA GLN A 230 5.12 -9.16 12.48
C GLN A 230 4.31 -8.96 13.77
N MET A 231 4.15 -7.70 14.23
CA MET A 231 3.34 -7.38 15.42
C MET A 231 1.87 -7.18 15.09
N HIS A 232 1.50 -7.08 13.82
CA HIS A 232 0.12 -6.82 13.44
C HIS A 232 -0.72 -8.11 13.52
N GLN A 233 -1.89 -8.04 14.21
CA GLN A 233 -2.76 -9.20 14.39
C GLN A 233 -3.29 -9.76 13.06
N HIS A 234 -3.57 -8.87 12.11
CA HIS A 234 -4.14 -9.19 10.79
C HIS A 234 -3.25 -8.69 9.64
N GLY A 235 -1.94 -8.91 9.78
CA GLY A 235 -0.97 -8.60 8.74
C GLY A 235 -0.93 -9.71 7.68
N ILE A 236 -0.96 -9.33 6.41
CA ILE A 236 -0.90 -10.23 5.26
C ILE A 236 0.17 -9.72 4.30
N ILE A 237 1.02 -10.62 3.84
CA ILE A 237 1.89 -10.39 2.68
C ILE A 237 1.39 -11.31 1.57
N VAL A 238 1.18 -10.75 0.38
CA VAL A 238 1.00 -11.52 -0.84
C VAL A 238 2.22 -11.29 -1.73
N ALA A 239 2.94 -12.37 -2.04
CA ALA A 239 4.20 -12.32 -2.77
C ALA A 239 4.17 -13.23 -3.99
N ASP A 240 4.92 -12.87 -5.05
CA ASP A 240 5.18 -13.79 -6.14
C ASP A 240 6.40 -14.69 -5.83
N GLU A 241 6.53 -15.79 -6.59
CA GLU A 241 7.64 -16.75 -6.41
C GLU A 241 9.01 -16.06 -6.53
N ALA A 242 9.15 -15.06 -7.40
CA ALA A 242 10.41 -14.35 -7.58
C ALA A 242 10.80 -13.55 -6.33
N ALA A 243 9.85 -12.98 -5.62
CA ALA A 243 10.08 -12.29 -4.36
C ALA A 243 10.41 -13.24 -3.20
N CYS A 244 10.07 -14.52 -3.30
CA CYS A 244 10.36 -15.53 -2.28
C CYS A 244 11.77 -16.15 -2.37
N ALA A 245 12.60 -15.73 -3.32
CA ALA A 245 13.86 -16.40 -3.66
C ALA A 245 14.90 -16.43 -2.51
N GLU A 246 14.84 -15.53 -1.53
CA GLU A 246 15.75 -15.50 -0.38
C GLU A 246 15.13 -16.10 0.90
N LEU A 247 13.87 -16.57 0.88
CA LEU A 247 13.30 -17.30 1.99
C LEU A 247 13.96 -18.66 2.15
N LYS A 248 14.12 -19.09 3.39
CA LYS A 248 14.51 -20.48 3.69
C LYS A 248 13.44 -21.43 3.15
N VAL A 249 13.87 -22.56 2.60
CA VAL A 249 12.96 -23.57 2.02
C VAL A 249 11.91 -24.03 3.06
N GLY A 250 12.31 -24.17 4.33
CA GLY A 250 11.39 -24.52 5.40
C GLY A 250 10.29 -23.48 5.62
N THR A 251 10.65 -22.20 5.61
CA THR A 251 9.69 -21.08 5.76
C THR A 251 8.72 -21.02 4.59
N TYR A 252 9.25 -21.11 3.37
CA TYR A 252 8.45 -21.13 2.15
C TYR A 252 7.43 -22.28 2.16
N ASN A 253 7.88 -23.51 2.43
CA ASN A 253 7.01 -24.68 2.48
C ASN A 253 5.96 -24.58 3.59
N TYR A 254 6.35 -24.06 4.76
CA TYR A 254 5.44 -23.86 5.88
C TYR A 254 4.25 -22.97 5.50
N PHE A 255 4.52 -21.80 4.91
CA PHE A 255 3.44 -20.91 4.53
C PHE A 255 2.60 -21.45 3.37
N LYS A 256 3.19 -22.14 2.42
CA LYS A 256 2.41 -22.82 1.36
C LYS A 256 1.50 -23.89 1.89
N ASP A 257 1.90 -24.64 2.93
CA ASP A 257 1.04 -25.66 3.53
C ASP A 257 -0.10 -25.07 4.36
N ILE A 258 0.19 -24.11 5.25
CA ILE A 258 -0.87 -23.53 6.11
C ILE A 258 -1.86 -22.67 5.31
N GLU A 259 -1.46 -22.11 4.19
CA GLU A 259 -2.31 -21.28 3.34
C GLU A 259 -2.88 -22.01 2.10
N LYS A 260 -2.66 -23.31 1.97
CA LYS A 260 -3.04 -24.10 0.76
C LYS A 260 -4.49 -23.94 0.31
N ASN A 261 -5.40 -23.69 1.25
CA ASN A 261 -6.83 -23.46 0.93
C ASN A 261 -7.15 -22.01 0.59
N ASN A 262 -6.18 -21.11 0.70
CA ASN A 262 -6.33 -19.65 0.49
C ASN A 262 -5.51 -19.14 -0.71
N LEU A 263 -4.85 -20.02 -1.45
CA LEU A 263 -3.97 -19.63 -2.55
C LEU A 263 -4.73 -19.30 -3.85
N ASP A 264 -5.87 -19.98 -4.09
CA ASP A 264 -6.66 -19.69 -5.29
C ASP A 264 -7.37 -18.34 -5.17
N PRO A 265 -7.04 -17.36 -6.04
CA PRO A 265 -7.71 -16.06 -6.03
C PRO A 265 -9.24 -16.17 -6.13
N LYS A 266 -9.74 -17.14 -6.90
CA LYS A 266 -11.18 -17.32 -7.13
C LYS A 266 -11.93 -17.79 -5.89
N SER A 267 -11.25 -18.40 -4.93
CA SER A 267 -11.86 -18.84 -3.66
C SER A 267 -12.26 -17.69 -2.74
N LEU A 268 -11.85 -16.47 -3.06
CA LEU A 268 -12.11 -15.27 -2.26
C LEU A 268 -13.43 -14.57 -2.62
N LEU A 269 -14.03 -14.87 -3.78
CA LEU A 269 -15.24 -14.21 -4.29
C LEU A 269 -16.45 -15.10 -4.32
#